data_cdff56219d11afbbc13ddeab338f5cc9
#
_entry.id   cdff56219d11afbbc13ddeab338f5cc9
#
_cell.length_a   1.000
_cell.length_b   1.000
_cell.length_c   1.000
_cell.angle_alpha   90.00
_cell.angle_beta   90.00
_cell.angle_gamma   90.00
#
_symmetry.space_group_name_H-M   'P 1'
#
loop_
_entity.id
_entity.type
_entity.pdbx_description
1 polymer ?
#
loop_
_entity_poly.entity_id
_entity_poly.type
_entity_poly.pdbx_seq_one_letter_code
_entity_poly.pdbx_strand_id
1 'polypeptide(L)' 'MKLVITHPGLAPGLVSALTEADCLATRIESDTIEVYVPWHLDGSNRAHAATELLFFVKAWASKHPAFRATLVEAR' A
#
# COMPACT_ATOMS: atom_id res chain seq x y z
N MET A 1 -0.38 7.76 3.28
CA MET A 1 0.25 7.44 1.99
C MET A 1 -0.78 6.85 1.04
N LYS A 2 -0.68 7.16 -0.22
CA LYS A 2 -1.61 6.67 -1.22
C LYS A 2 -0.91 5.76 -2.21
N LEU A 3 -1.54 4.62 -2.48
CA LEU A 3 -1.09 3.71 -3.51
C LEU A 3 -2.02 3.77 -4.71
N VAL A 4 -1.45 4.01 -5.88
CA VAL A 4 -2.21 3.92 -7.13
C VAL A 4 -1.82 2.61 -7.81
N ILE A 5 -2.82 1.80 -8.15
CA ILE A 5 -2.58 0.46 -8.66
C ILE A 5 -3.09 0.33 -10.09
N THR A 6 -2.48 -0.60 -10.83
CA THR A 6 -2.82 -0.81 -12.24
C THR A 6 -4.03 -1.74 -12.43
N HIS A 7 -4.37 -2.51 -11.40
CA HIS A 7 -5.43 -3.52 -11.50
C HIS A 7 -6.45 -3.31 -10.39
N PRO A 8 -7.47 -2.47 -10.64
CA PRO A 8 -8.47 -2.17 -9.59
C PRO A 8 -9.16 -3.42 -9.04
N GLY A 9 -9.29 -4.46 -9.85
CA GLY A 9 -9.89 -5.70 -9.39
C GLY A 9 -9.13 -6.39 -8.28
N LEU A 10 -7.85 -6.06 -8.10
CA LEU A 10 -7.03 -6.62 -7.04
C LEU A 10 -7.03 -5.78 -5.76
N ALA A 11 -7.69 -4.62 -5.79
CA ALA A 11 -7.71 -3.72 -4.63
C ALA A 11 -8.25 -4.39 -3.37
N PRO A 12 -9.37 -5.13 -3.41
CA PRO A 12 -9.86 -5.77 -2.17
C PRO A 12 -8.85 -6.74 -1.56
N GLY A 13 -8.17 -7.51 -2.41
CA GLY A 13 -7.16 -8.44 -1.92
C GLY A 13 -5.99 -7.73 -1.28
N LEU A 14 -5.54 -6.63 -1.88
CA LEU A 14 -4.43 -5.86 -1.33
C LEU A 14 -4.83 -5.18 -0.02
N VAL A 15 -6.02 -4.61 0.05
CA VAL A 15 -6.51 -4.01 1.29
C VAL A 15 -6.56 -5.06 2.39
N SER A 16 -7.03 -6.25 2.07
CA SER A 16 -7.10 -7.33 3.05
C SER A 16 -5.70 -7.71 3.55
N ALA A 17 -4.75 -7.83 2.63
CA ALA A 17 -3.38 -8.19 3.00
C ALA A 17 -2.74 -7.11 3.88
N LEU A 18 -2.96 -5.84 3.55
CA LEU A 18 -2.44 -4.74 4.35
C LEU A 18 -3.05 -4.71 5.74
N THR A 19 -4.35 -4.98 5.83
CA THR A 19 -5.03 -5.04 7.11
C THR A 19 -4.45 -6.16 7.98
N GLU A 20 -4.14 -7.30 7.38
CA GLU A 20 -3.53 -8.40 8.12
C GLU A 20 -2.12 -8.06 8.60
N ALA A 21 -1.46 -7.12 7.93
CA ALA A 21 -0.15 -6.65 8.35
C ALA A 21 -0.23 -5.47 9.32
N ASP A 22 -1.39 -5.25 9.90
CA ASP A 22 -1.65 -4.19 10.88
C ASP A 22 -1.58 -2.80 10.29
N CYS A 23 -1.72 -2.67 8.97
CA CYS A 23 -1.85 -1.36 8.33
C CYS A 23 -3.31 -0.98 8.25
N LEU A 24 -3.60 0.32 8.34
CA LEU A 24 -4.93 0.82 8.04
C LEU A 24 -4.98 1.11 6.55
N ALA A 25 -5.84 0.40 5.84
CA ALA A 25 -5.93 0.56 4.40
C ALA A 25 -7.38 0.80 4.01
N THR A 26 -7.61 1.84 3.22
CA THR A 26 -8.95 2.21 2.78
C THR A 26 -8.91 2.51 1.29
N ARG A 27 -9.78 1.87 0.54
CA ARG A 27 -9.89 2.13 -0.89
C ARG A 27 -10.69 3.42 -1.08
N ILE A 28 -10.03 4.46 -1.61
CA ILE A 28 -10.70 5.77 -1.78
C ILE A 28 -11.17 6.01 -3.20
N GLU A 29 -10.54 5.32 -4.16
CA GLU A 29 -10.98 5.35 -5.56
C GLU A 29 -10.79 3.96 -6.13
N SER A 30 -11.29 3.72 -7.33
CA SER A 30 -11.22 2.39 -7.91
C SER A 30 -9.80 1.84 -7.96
N ASP A 31 -8.81 2.72 -8.14
CA ASP A 31 -7.41 2.32 -8.27
C ASP A 31 -6.51 2.95 -7.21
N THR A 32 -7.09 3.53 -6.15
CA THR A 32 -6.29 4.25 -5.15
C THR A 32 -6.65 3.78 -3.76
N ILE A 33 -5.62 3.44 -2.98
CA ILE A 33 -5.77 2.97 -1.62
C ILE A 33 -4.99 3.88 -0.70
N GLU A 34 -5.65 4.41 0.33
CA GLU A 34 -5.00 5.18 1.37
C GLU A 34 -4.48 4.22 2.44
N VAL A 35 -3.21 4.35 2.81
CA VAL A 35 -2.57 3.43 3.75
C VAL A 35 -1.91 4.20 4.88
N TYR A 36 -2.13 3.75 6.10
CA TYR A 36 -1.43 4.22 7.29
C TYR A 36 -0.64 3.06 7.87
N VAL A 37 0.65 3.26 8.07
CA VAL A 37 1.58 2.23 8.51
C VAL A 37 1.87 2.46 10.00
N PRO A 38 1.45 1.54 10.89
CA PRO A 38 1.57 1.80 12.34
C PRO A 38 3.01 1.89 12.84
N TRP A 39 3.94 1.18 12.24
CA TRP A 39 5.33 1.26 12.69
C TRP A 39 6.00 2.56 12.28
N HIS A 40 5.22 3.48 11.75
CA HIS A 40 5.66 4.82 11.39
C HIS A 40 5.23 5.85 12.43
N LEU A 41 4.69 5.38 13.55
CA LEU A 41 4.06 6.27 14.52
C LEU A 41 5.02 7.20 15.24
N ASP A 42 6.29 6.83 15.33
CA ASP A 42 7.25 7.73 15.95
C ASP A 42 7.57 8.92 15.06
N GLY A 43 7.09 8.92 13.83
CA GLY A 43 7.22 10.03 12.91
C GLY A 43 8.64 10.29 12.44
N SER A 44 9.56 9.44 12.83
CA SER A 44 10.96 9.72 12.60
C SER A 44 11.41 9.47 11.18
N ASN A 45 10.68 8.65 10.39
CA ASN A 45 11.22 8.28 9.08
C ASN A 45 10.13 7.85 8.10
N ARG A 46 9.54 8.84 7.44
CA ARG A 46 8.51 8.58 6.44
C ARG A 46 9.07 7.83 5.23
N ALA A 47 10.30 8.15 4.84
CA ALA A 47 10.90 7.47 3.70
C ALA A 47 11.11 6.00 4.00
N HIS A 48 11.49 5.67 5.23
CA HIS A 48 11.65 4.29 5.63
C HIS A 48 10.32 3.53 5.59
N ALA A 49 9.27 4.17 6.11
CA ALA A 49 7.94 3.56 6.08
C ALA A 49 7.46 3.33 4.65
N ALA A 50 7.72 4.30 3.76
CA ALA A 50 7.35 4.15 2.36
C ALA A 50 8.08 2.97 1.72
N THR A 51 9.37 2.83 2.01
CA THR A 51 10.16 1.72 1.48
C THR A 51 9.62 0.38 1.97
N GLU A 52 9.31 0.28 3.26
CA GLU A 52 8.74 -0.93 3.84
C GLU A 52 7.41 -1.29 3.18
N LEU A 53 6.57 -0.29 2.98
CA LEU A 53 5.28 -0.51 2.35
C LEU A 53 5.45 -1.02 0.92
N LEU A 54 6.37 -0.43 0.17
CA LEU A 54 6.60 -0.86 -1.20
C LEU A 54 7.16 -2.28 -1.27
N PHE A 55 8.04 -2.65 -0.34
CA PHE A 55 8.51 -4.02 -0.27
C PHE A 55 7.36 -4.99 0.01
N PHE A 56 6.49 -4.63 0.93
CA PHE A 56 5.34 -5.47 1.25
C PHE A 56 4.47 -5.67 0.01
N VAL A 57 4.16 -4.57 -0.68
CA VAL A 57 3.30 -4.64 -1.85
C VAL A 57 3.95 -5.46 -2.96
N LYS A 58 5.25 -5.31 -3.16
CA LYS A 58 5.97 -6.08 -4.16
C LYS A 58 5.93 -7.57 -3.85
N ALA A 59 6.13 -7.93 -2.58
CA ALA A 59 6.08 -9.32 -2.19
C ALA A 59 4.69 -9.91 -2.42
N TRP A 60 3.66 -9.15 -2.05
CA TRP A 60 2.28 -9.59 -2.29
C TRP A 60 2.01 -9.74 -3.78
N ALA A 61 2.51 -8.78 -4.58
CA ALA A 61 2.25 -8.74 -6.01
C ALA A 61 3.05 -9.78 -6.78
N SER A 62 3.95 -10.51 -6.14
CA SER A 62 4.73 -11.53 -6.83
C SER A 62 3.85 -12.57 -7.51
N LYS A 63 2.63 -12.75 -7.02
CA LYS A 63 1.66 -13.68 -7.60
C LYS A 63 0.87 -13.06 -8.75
N HIS A 64 1.08 -11.80 -9.04
CA HIS A 64 0.34 -11.06 -10.06
C HIS A 64 1.33 -10.28 -10.92
N PRO A 65 2.02 -10.94 -11.86
CA PRO A 65 3.16 -10.33 -12.55
C PRO A 65 2.88 -9.01 -13.26
N ALA A 66 1.64 -8.83 -13.74
CA ALA A 66 1.30 -7.60 -14.44
C ALA A 66 0.92 -6.45 -13.50
N PHE A 67 0.77 -6.74 -12.22
CA PHE A 67 0.36 -5.74 -11.24
C PHE A 67 1.50 -4.77 -10.95
N ARG A 68 1.15 -3.50 -10.88
CA ARG A 68 2.08 -2.43 -10.48
C ARG A 68 1.38 -1.52 -9.50
N ALA A 69 2.11 -1.04 -8.53
CA ALA A 69 1.61 -0.06 -7.57
C ALA A 69 2.60 1.08 -7.49
N THR A 70 2.09 2.29 -7.47
CA THR A 70 2.90 3.50 -7.35
C THR A 70 2.51 4.21 -6.07
N LEU A 71 3.50 4.56 -5.27
CA LEU A 71 3.26 5.32 -4.05
C LEU A 71 3.21 6.80 -4.40
N VAL A 72 2.11 7.44 -3.99
CA VAL A 72 1.92 8.87 -4.21
C VAL A 72 1.89 9.55 -2.85
N GLU A 73 2.82 10.46 -2.63
CA GLU A 73 2.86 11.22 -1.39
C GLU A 73 1.87 12.37 -1.47
N ALA A 74 0.92 12.38 -0.54
CA ALA A 74 -0.01 13.49 -0.43
C ALA A 74 0.66 14.64 0.29
N ARG A 75 0.35 15.82 -0.13
CA ARG A 75 0.85 17.03 0.49
C ARG A 75 -0.15 17.60 1.43
#